data_8b91948e3c08d3052ba5e757fac36343
#
_entry.id   8b91948e3c08d3052ba5e757fac36343
#
_cell.length_a   1.000
_cell.length_b   1.000
_cell.length_c   1.000
_cell.angle_alpha   90.00
_cell.angle_beta   90.00
_cell.angle_gamma   90.00
#
_symmetry.space_group_name_H-M   'P 1'
#
loop_
_entity.id
_entity.type
_entity.pdbx_description
1 polymer ?
#
loop_
_entity_poly.entity_id
_entity_poly.type
_entity_poly.pdbx_seq_one_letter_code
_entity_poly.pdbx_strand_id
1 'polypeptide(L)'
;NKKEKLGWINGHWGIFKDLTVPINDRGLNFADGIFETILILNGIPQLLDEHLNRWEKSASILEMNSPPSKEWLISLVEDGINRAQLKNINGVIRINWTRGESEQRGIDISKTSLHSFWLEIDSYQPNFDSISTIISQTERRNSFSRLSSCKTFSYNQGIQARIEAKNLGFNDAILLNSQGEICCATT
;
A
#
# COMPACT_ATOMS: atom_id res chain seq x y z
N ASN A 1 21.48 10.63 14.11
CA ASN A 1 20.11 10.43 14.55
C ASN A 1 19.27 9.99 13.36
N LYS A 2 18.63 8.81 13.45
CA LYS A 2 17.67 8.37 12.44
C LYS A 2 16.50 9.37 12.43
N LYS A 3 16.20 9.95 11.28
CA LYS A 3 15.03 10.84 11.15
C LYS A 3 13.78 10.06 11.48
N GLU A 4 12.83 10.69 12.18
CA GLU A 4 11.57 10.04 12.49
C GLU A 4 10.68 9.99 11.24
N LYS A 5 10.03 8.85 11.04
CA LYS A 5 9.02 8.66 10.01
C LYS A 5 7.87 9.62 10.25
N LEU A 6 7.41 10.30 9.22
CA LEU A 6 6.27 11.22 9.28
C LEU A 6 5.02 10.55 8.69
N GLY A 7 3.88 11.03 9.13
CA GLY A 7 2.59 10.69 8.55
C GLY A 7 1.68 11.91 8.44
N TRP A 8 0.71 11.79 7.57
CA TRP A 8 -0.40 12.75 7.41
C TRP A 8 -1.73 12.02 7.54
N ILE A 9 -2.60 12.52 8.38
CA ILE A 9 -3.96 12.00 8.57
C ILE A 9 -4.87 13.13 9.09
N ASN A 10 -6.11 13.14 8.67
CA ASN A 10 -7.14 14.08 9.17
C ASN A 10 -6.70 15.57 9.11
N GLY A 11 -6.01 15.96 8.05
CA GLY A 11 -5.64 17.36 7.80
C GLY A 11 -4.32 17.81 8.44
N HIS A 12 -3.58 16.94 9.14
CA HIS A 12 -2.34 17.34 9.80
C HIS A 12 -1.20 16.34 9.65
N TRP A 13 0.02 16.86 9.67
CA TRP A 13 1.26 16.10 9.76
C TRP A 13 1.61 15.81 11.21
N GLY A 14 2.19 14.66 11.45
CA GLY A 14 2.73 14.26 12.74
C GLY A 14 3.82 13.22 12.64
N ILE A 15 4.43 12.87 13.78
CA ILE A 15 5.32 11.72 13.85
C ILE A 15 4.46 10.46 13.67
N PHE A 16 4.84 9.58 12.75
CA PHE A 16 4.01 8.45 12.34
C PHE A 16 3.51 7.58 13.50
N LYS A 17 4.37 7.29 14.47
CA LYS A 17 4.02 6.45 15.63
C LYS A 17 2.97 7.07 16.57
N ASP A 18 2.76 8.38 16.48
CA ASP A 18 1.83 9.13 17.34
C ASP A 18 0.47 9.35 16.64
N LEU A 19 0.37 8.99 15.36
CA LEU A 19 -0.87 9.06 14.59
C LEU A 19 -1.69 7.78 14.75
N THR A 20 -3.00 7.91 14.75
CA THR A 20 -3.91 6.80 15.00
C THR A 20 -4.98 6.69 13.92
N VAL A 21 -5.36 5.46 13.62
CA VAL A 21 -6.52 5.13 12.80
C VAL A 21 -7.58 4.55 13.75
N PRO A 22 -8.86 4.90 13.59
CA PRO A 22 -9.95 4.34 14.42
C PRO A 22 -9.98 2.80 14.37
N ILE A 23 -10.18 2.16 15.50
CA ILE A 23 -10.21 0.67 15.59
C ILE A 23 -11.40 0.04 14.85
N ASN A 24 -12.43 0.82 14.55
CA ASN A 24 -13.59 0.42 13.75
C ASN A 24 -13.43 0.74 12.26
N ASP A 25 -12.23 1.14 11.80
CA ASP A 25 -11.94 1.30 10.37
C ASP A 25 -12.00 -0.05 9.65
N ARG A 26 -12.71 -0.10 8.53
CA ARG A 26 -12.90 -1.31 7.72
C ARG A 26 -11.60 -1.84 7.13
N GLY A 27 -10.64 -0.96 6.85
CA GLY A 27 -9.30 -1.36 6.41
C GLY A 27 -8.59 -2.21 7.45
N LEU A 28 -8.75 -1.89 8.74
CA LEU A 28 -8.20 -2.67 9.85
C LEU A 28 -8.98 -3.98 10.04
N ASN A 29 -10.32 -3.94 10.06
CA ASN A 29 -11.14 -5.08 10.44
C ASN A 29 -11.34 -6.10 9.31
N PHE A 30 -11.35 -5.66 8.04
CA PHE A 30 -11.70 -6.49 6.88
C PHE A 30 -10.69 -6.40 5.74
N ALA A 31 -9.58 -5.68 5.91
CA ALA A 31 -8.67 -5.33 4.82
C ALA A 31 -9.37 -4.60 3.65
N ASP A 32 -10.49 -3.91 3.92
CA ASP A 32 -11.30 -3.18 2.95
C ASP A 32 -10.67 -1.81 2.63
N GLY A 33 -9.56 -1.88 1.92
CA GLY A 33 -8.75 -0.73 1.55
C GLY A 33 -7.73 -1.06 0.49
N ILE A 34 -7.20 -0.01 -0.11
CA ILE A 34 -6.16 -0.05 -1.15
C ILE A 34 -5.01 0.86 -0.77
N PHE A 35 -3.82 0.57 -1.28
CA PHE A 35 -2.65 1.41 -1.04
C PHE A 35 -1.72 1.44 -2.24
N GLU A 36 -0.86 2.45 -2.27
CA GLU A 36 0.30 2.50 -3.16
C GLU A 36 1.57 2.77 -2.34
N THR A 37 2.69 2.26 -2.84
CA THR A 37 4.02 2.53 -2.28
C THR A 37 4.89 3.08 -3.39
N ILE A 38 5.40 4.29 -3.21
CA ILE A 38 6.09 5.07 -4.21
C ILE A 38 7.52 5.31 -3.75
N LEU A 39 8.48 4.88 -4.54
CA LEU A 39 9.90 5.13 -4.29
C LEU A 39 10.22 6.60 -4.59
N ILE A 40 11.02 7.22 -3.74
CA ILE A 40 11.61 8.54 -3.97
C ILE A 40 13.10 8.34 -4.24
N LEU A 41 13.58 8.83 -5.37
CA LEU A 41 15.01 8.88 -5.69
C LEU A 41 15.47 10.34 -5.78
N ASN A 42 16.40 10.72 -4.91
CA ASN A 42 16.91 12.10 -4.85
C ASN A 42 15.80 13.17 -4.80
N GLY A 43 14.79 12.93 -3.98
CA GLY A 43 13.65 13.81 -3.81
C GLY A 43 12.57 13.71 -4.90
N ILE A 44 12.72 12.86 -5.91
CA ILE A 44 11.78 12.72 -7.02
C ILE A 44 10.98 11.43 -6.85
N PRO A 45 9.63 11.51 -6.69
CA PRO A 45 8.76 10.34 -6.67
C PRO A 45 8.80 9.63 -8.02
N GLN A 46 9.05 8.33 -8.01
CA GLN A 46 9.17 7.53 -9.22
C GLN A 46 7.79 7.02 -9.66
N LEU A 47 7.47 7.15 -10.95
CA LEU A 47 6.24 6.66 -11.56
C LEU A 47 4.97 7.12 -10.81
N LEU A 48 4.96 8.36 -10.33
CA LEU A 48 3.87 8.88 -9.48
C LEU A 48 2.52 8.79 -10.20
N ASP A 49 2.45 9.20 -11.47
CA ASP A 49 1.21 9.17 -12.26
C ASP A 49 0.68 7.75 -12.45
N GLU A 50 1.56 6.78 -12.71
CA GLU A 50 1.20 5.38 -12.88
C GLU A 50 0.66 4.79 -11.57
N HIS A 51 1.27 5.11 -10.43
CA HIS A 51 0.79 4.73 -9.11
C HIS A 51 -0.60 5.32 -8.84
N LEU A 52 -0.80 6.61 -9.07
CA LEU A 52 -2.08 7.28 -8.85
C LEU A 52 -3.18 6.75 -9.78
N ASN A 53 -2.85 6.50 -11.07
CA ASN A 53 -3.78 5.90 -12.03
C ASN A 53 -4.21 4.49 -11.58
N ARG A 54 -3.28 3.66 -11.10
CA ARG A 54 -3.60 2.32 -10.60
C ARG A 54 -4.46 2.38 -9.33
N TRP A 55 -4.19 3.33 -8.46
CA TRP A 55 -4.93 3.55 -7.23
C TRP A 55 -6.39 3.93 -7.49
N GLU A 56 -6.63 4.92 -8.36
CA GLU A 56 -7.98 5.29 -8.84
C GLU A 56 -8.71 4.12 -9.49
N LYS A 57 -8.02 3.40 -10.39
CA LYS A 57 -8.58 2.22 -11.04
C LYS A 57 -8.96 1.14 -10.04
N SER A 58 -8.13 0.90 -9.02
CA SER A 58 -8.42 -0.05 -7.95
C SER A 58 -9.66 0.37 -7.14
N ALA A 59 -9.78 1.65 -6.79
CA ALA A 59 -10.98 2.18 -6.11
C ALA A 59 -12.24 1.94 -6.95
N SER A 60 -12.19 2.21 -8.25
CA SER A 60 -13.30 1.98 -9.18
C SER A 60 -13.69 0.50 -9.28
N ILE A 61 -12.71 -0.41 -9.43
CA ILE A 61 -12.96 -1.87 -9.50
C ILE A 61 -13.65 -2.38 -8.24
N LEU A 62 -13.29 -1.82 -7.07
CA LEU A 62 -13.82 -2.22 -5.78
C LEU A 62 -15.07 -1.42 -5.36
N GLU A 63 -15.59 -0.58 -6.27
CA GLU A 63 -16.77 0.26 -6.00
C GLU A 63 -16.62 1.10 -4.72
N MET A 64 -15.40 1.62 -4.50
CA MET A 64 -15.09 2.60 -3.46
C MET A 64 -15.41 4.01 -3.97
N ASN A 65 -15.63 4.96 -3.06
CA ASN A 65 -15.65 6.37 -3.45
C ASN A 65 -14.31 6.76 -4.08
N SER A 66 -14.34 7.76 -4.96
CA SER A 66 -13.11 8.28 -5.59
C SER A 66 -12.11 8.72 -4.51
N PRO A 67 -10.86 8.30 -4.62
CA PRO A 67 -9.80 8.83 -3.75
C PRO A 67 -9.62 10.34 -3.93
N PRO A 68 -8.82 11.01 -3.08
CA PRO A 68 -8.46 12.41 -3.27
C PRO A 68 -7.87 12.68 -4.67
N SER A 69 -8.09 13.88 -5.21
CA SER A 69 -7.65 14.23 -6.56
C SER A 69 -6.12 14.16 -6.72
N LYS A 70 -5.67 13.90 -7.94
CA LYS A 70 -4.23 13.81 -8.24
C LYS A 70 -3.49 15.10 -7.90
N GLU A 71 -4.06 16.24 -8.24
CA GLU A 71 -3.47 17.55 -8.01
C GLU A 71 -3.23 17.78 -6.51
N TRP A 72 -4.23 17.42 -5.70
CA TRP A 72 -4.11 17.51 -4.25
C TRP A 72 -3.06 16.54 -3.70
N LEU A 73 -3.05 15.29 -4.19
CA LEU A 73 -2.07 14.29 -3.77
C LEU A 73 -0.64 14.67 -4.16
N ILE A 74 -0.41 15.19 -5.36
CA ILE A 74 0.90 15.66 -5.80
C ILE A 74 1.39 16.76 -4.84
N SER A 75 0.56 17.74 -4.54
CA SER A 75 0.92 18.81 -3.59
C SER A 75 1.23 18.28 -2.19
N LEU A 76 0.47 17.29 -1.71
CA LEU A 76 0.71 16.66 -0.41
C LEU A 76 2.01 15.85 -0.39
N VAL A 77 2.32 15.14 -1.47
CA VAL A 77 3.59 14.40 -1.63
C VAL A 77 4.78 15.35 -1.62
N GLU A 78 4.70 16.46 -2.34
CA GLU A 78 5.75 17.50 -2.35
C GLU A 78 5.95 18.12 -0.95
N ASP A 79 4.88 18.45 -0.25
CA ASP A 79 4.95 18.93 1.13
C ASP A 79 5.57 17.88 2.06
N GLY A 80 5.21 16.61 1.90
CA GLY A 80 5.80 15.49 2.63
C GLY A 80 7.30 15.35 2.41
N ILE A 81 7.77 15.42 1.16
CA ILE A 81 9.19 15.36 0.79
C ILE A 81 9.96 16.52 1.45
N ASN A 82 9.37 17.71 1.46
CA ASN A 82 9.98 18.88 2.11
C ASN A 82 10.08 18.68 3.63
N ARG A 83 9.01 18.27 4.31
CA ARG A 83 8.96 18.06 5.76
C ARG A 83 9.89 16.95 6.22
N ALA A 84 9.91 15.83 5.49
CA ALA A 84 10.82 14.72 5.74
C ALA A 84 12.27 15.02 5.32
N GLN A 85 12.54 16.20 4.71
CA GLN A 85 13.85 16.63 4.23
C GLN A 85 14.48 15.63 3.24
N LEU A 86 13.68 15.14 2.29
CA LEU A 86 14.10 14.13 1.32
C LEU A 86 14.52 14.71 -0.04
N LYS A 87 14.68 16.03 -0.18
CA LYS A 87 14.98 16.70 -1.48
C LYS A 87 16.18 16.13 -2.23
N ASN A 88 17.20 15.64 -1.51
CA ASN A 88 18.45 15.13 -2.08
C ASN A 88 18.80 13.73 -1.57
N ILE A 89 17.85 13.02 -1.01
CA ILE A 89 18.01 11.65 -0.51
C ILE A 89 16.86 10.75 -0.94
N ASN A 90 17.07 9.45 -0.85
CA ASN A 90 16.08 8.48 -1.22
C ASN A 90 15.08 8.27 -0.07
N GLY A 91 13.86 7.94 -0.44
CA GLY A 91 12.78 7.69 0.51
C GLY A 91 11.68 6.83 -0.07
N VAL A 92 10.64 6.68 0.69
CA VAL A 92 9.44 5.94 0.32
C VAL A 92 8.21 6.66 0.86
N ILE A 93 7.16 6.71 0.05
CA ILE A 93 5.83 7.15 0.45
C ILE A 93 4.88 5.98 0.31
N ARG A 94 4.01 5.81 1.30
CA ARG A 94 2.83 4.96 1.17
C ARG A 94 1.58 5.79 1.37
N ILE A 95 0.64 5.70 0.43
CA ILE A 95 -0.70 6.28 0.51
C ILE A 95 -1.73 5.19 0.73
N ASN A 96 -2.72 5.46 1.56
CA ASN A 96 -3.72 4.47 1.99
C ASN A 96 -5.12 5.07 1.87
N TRP A 97 -6.07 4.25 1.40
CA TRP A 97 -7.48 4.62 1.22
C TRP A 97 -8.36 3.45 1.64
N THR A 98 -9.15 3.62 2.70
CA THR A 98 -10.08 2.60 3.20
C THR A 98 -11.52 3.09 3.06
N ARG A 99 -12.49 2.15 3.20
CA ARG A 99 -13.89 2.56 3.30
C ARG A 99 -14.24 3.26 4.61
N GLY A 100 -13.25 3.48 5.48
CA GLY A 100 -13.42 4.22 6.71
C GLY A 100 -14.12 3.44 7.82
N GLU A 101 -14.64 4.20 8.76
CA GLU A 101 -15.26 3.64 9.95
C GLU A 101 -16.60 2.98 9.67
N SER A 102 -16.90 1.92 10.41
CA SER A 102 -18.22 1.27 10.42
C SER A 102 -18.67 1.00 11.85
N GLU A 103 -19.89 1.42 12.15
CA GLU A 103 -20.56 1.09 13.40
C GLU A 103 -21.36 -0.20 13.31
N GLN A 104 -21.59 -0.69 12.08
CA GLN A 104 -22.37 -1.90 11.83
C GLN A 104 -21.46 -3.14 11.88
N ARG A 105 -22.02 -4.24 12.42
CA ARG A 105 -21.36 -5.54 12.35
C ARG A 105 -21.52 -6.14 10.94
N GLY A 106 -20.48 -6.84 10.50
CA GLY A 106 -20.49 -7.55 9.23
C GLY A 106 -19.89 -6.78 8.07
N ILE A 107 -19.97 -7.37 6.89
CA ILE A 107 -19.29 -6.89 5.68
C ILE A 107 -20.14 -5.92 4.84
N ASP A 108 -21.40 -5.71 5.19
CA ASP A 108 -22.27 -4.80 4.45
C ASP A 108 -21.72 -3.37 4.43
N ILE A 109 -21.90 -2.72 3.29
CA ILE A 109 -21.35 -1.37 3.06
C ILE A 109 -22.44 -0.35 3.30
N SER A 110 -22.22 0.57 4.25
CA SER A 110 -23.09 1.73 4.44
C SER A 110 -22.89 2.73 3.31
N LYS A 111 -24.00 3.25 2.75
CA LYS A 111 -23.97 4.29 1.72
C LYS A 111 -23.42 5.64 2.25
N THR A 112 -23.37 5.81 3.55
CA THR A 112 -22.94 7.04 4.22
C THR A 112 -21.54 6.96 4.79
N SER A 113 -20.79 5.85 4.59
CA SER A 113 -19.45 5.70 5.13
C SER A 113 -18.48 6.72 4.49
N LEU A 114 -17.79 7.48 5.35
CA LEU A 114 -16.71 8.36 4.95
C LEU A 114 -15.42 7.55 4.86
N HIS A 115 -14.82 7.55 3.67
CA HIS A 115 -13.54 6.88 3.46
C HIS A 115 -12.41 7.57 4.25
N SER A 116 -11.45 6.81 4.70
CA SER A 116 -10.28 7.31 5.42
C SER A 116 -9.05 7.33 4.51
N PHE A 117 -8.34 8.46 4.54
CA PHE A 117 -7.06 8.64 3.86
C PHE A 117 -5.95 8.94 4.86
N TRP A 118 -4.81 8.29 4.69
CA TRP A 118 -3.56 8.68 5.34
C TRP A 118 -2.36 8.38 4.46
N LEU A 119 -1.29 9.11 4.72
CA LEU A 119 -0.01 8.99 4.05
C LEU A 119 1.09 8.79 5.09
N GLU A 120 2.09 8.02 4.75
CA GLU A 120 3.32 7.86 5.51
C GLU A 120 4.53 8.07 4.61
N ILE A 121 5.57 8.71 5.15
CA ILE A 121 6.81 9.01 4.43
C ILE A 121 8.03 8.80 5.34
N ASP A 122 9.04 8.15 4.80
CA ASP A 122 10.31 7.87 5.50
C ASP A 122 11.49 7.93 4.52
N SER A 123 12.67 8.12 5.07
CA SER A 123 13.92 7.86 4.34
C SER A 123 14.05 6.36 4.07
N TYR A 124 14.47 5.99 2.88
CA TYR A 124 14.63 4.61 2.48
C TYR A 124 15.77 4.47 1.49
N GLN A 125 16.66 3.52 1.73
CA GLN A 125 17.73 3.18 0.80
C GLN A 125 17.31 1.93 0.02
N PRO A 126 16.96 2.04 -1.27
CA PRO A 126 16.62 0.89 -2.07
C PRO A 126 17.86 0.01 -2.29
N ASN A 127 17.64 -1.30 -2.27
CA ASN A 127 18.63 -2.29 -2.67
C ASN A 127 18.17 -2.95 -3.98
N PHE A 128 19.03 -2.92 -4.99
CA PHE A 128 18.81 -3.50 -6.31
C PHE A 128 19.70 -4.75 -6.53
N ASP A 129 20.27 -5.32 -5.47
CA ASP A 129 21.03 -6.55 -5.57
C ASP A 129 20.14 -7.74 -6.00
N SER A 130 20.77 -8.71 -6.64
CA SER A 130 20.07 -9.96 -6.98
C SER A 130 19.63 -10.70 -5.74
N ILE A 131 18.43 -11.26 -5.79
CA ILE A 131 17.85 -12.05 -4.71
C ILE A 131 17.55 -13.47 -5.20
N SER A 132 17.58 -14.43 -4.27
CA SER A 132 17.14 -15.79 -4.54
C SER A 132 15.66 -15.95 -4.25
N THR A 133 14.93 -16.63 -5.12
CA THR A 133 13.48 -16.85 -4.99
C THR A 133 13.10 -18.31 -5.18
N ILE A 134 11.95 -18.69 -4.64
CA ILE A 134 11.27 -19.95 -4.95
C ILE A 134 10.00 -19.66 -5.74
N ILE A 135 9.42 -20.67 -6.35
CA ILE A 135 8.00 -20.67 -6.75
C ILE A 135 7.22 -21.23 -5.58
N SER A 136 6.30 -20.44 -5.00
CA SER A 136 5.48 -20.89 -3.88
C SER A 136 4.69 -22.15 -4.25
N GLN A 137 4.70 -23.12 -3.37
CA GLN A 137 3.94 -24.37 -3.51
C GLN A 137 2.58 -24.29 -2.82
N THR A 138 2.44 -23.38 -1.85
CA THR A 138 1.25 -23.27 -0.99
C THR A 138 0.28 -22.19 -1.44
N GLU A 139 0.77 -21.15 -2.14
CA GLU A 139 -0.03 -19.96 -2.47
C GLU A 139 -0.13 -19.76 -3.99
N ARG A 140 -1.33 -19.39 -4.44
CA ARG A 140 -1.66 -19.08 -5.84
C ARG A 140 -2.52 -17.83 -5.95
N ARG A 141 -2.26 -16.97 -6.94
CA ARG A 141 -3.14 -15.85 -7.24
C ARG A 141 -4.39 -16.32 -7.98
N ASN A 142 -5.56 -15.93 -7.49
CA ASN A 142 -6.81 -16.27 -8.14
C ASN A 142 -7.06 -15.37 -9.37
N SER A 143 -6.89 -15.91 -10.58
CA SER A 143 -7.10 -15.18 -11.84
C SER A 143 -8.55 -14.70 -12.03
N PHE A 144 -9.51 -15.30 -11.36
CA PHE A 144 -10.93 -14.99 -11.49
C PHE A 144 -11.40 -13.93 -10.49
N SER A 145 -10.56 -13.53 -9.54
CA SER A 145 -10.90 -12.53 -8.55
C SER A 145 -10.51 -11.12 -9.02
N ARG A 146 -11.47 -10.18 -8.96
CA ARG A 146 -11.17 -8.76 -9.18
C ARG A 146 -10.13 -8.20 -8.21
N LEU A 147 -10.03 -8.78 -7.01
CA LEU A 147 -9.02 -8.39 -6.01
C LEU A 147 -7.58 -8.61 -6.49
N SER A 148 -7.35 -9.58 -7.37
CA SER A 148 -6.02 -9.85 -7.93
C SER A 148 -5.51 -8.74 -8.87
N SER A 149 -6.41 -7.88 -9.35
CA SER A 149 -6.07 -6.70 -10.17
C SER A 149 -5.88 -5.42 -9.35
N CYS A 150 -6.06 -5.50 -8.02
CA CYS A 150 -6.00 -4.36 -7.12
C CYS A 150 -4.89 -4.52 -6.08
N LYS A 151 -4.26 -3.40 -5.70
CA LYS A 151 -3.29 -3.38 -4.60
C LYS A 151 -4.02 -3.11 -3.28
N THR A 152 -4.62 -4.17 -2.71
CA THR A 152 -5.44 -4.12 -1.49
C THR A 152 -4.62 -4.33 -0.22
N PHE A 153 -5.22 -4.07 0.94
CA PHE A 153 -4.63 -4.37 2.26
C PHE A 153 -4.51 -5.87 2.54
N SER A 154 -5.16 -6.72 1.76
CA SER A 154 -5.16 -8.18 1.96
C SER A 154 -3.84 -8.82 1.48
N TYR A 155 -2.81 -8.70 2.30
CA TYR A 155 -1.45 -9.20 2.02
C TYR A 155 -1.15 -10.58 2.63
N ASN A 156 -2.11 -11.22 3.28
CA ASN A 156 -1.88 -12.51 3.95
C ASN A 156 -1.28 -13.56 3.03
N GLN A 157 -1.76 -13.65 1.79
CA GLN A 157 -1.23 -14.60 0.80
C GLN A 157 0.26 -14.35 0.49
N GLY A 158 0.64 -13.11 0.24
CA GLY A 158 2.04 -12.74 0.04
C GLY A 158 2.90 -13.00 1.28
N ILE A 159 2.35 -12.74 2.48
CA ILE A 159 3.05 -13.02 3.75
C ILE A 159 3.31 -14.52 3.90
N GLN A 160 2.33 -15.39 3.64
CA GLN A 160 2.51 -16.85 3.75
C GLN A 160 3.55 -17.35 2.74
N ALA A 161 3.49 -16.91 1.49
CA ALA A 161 4.49 -17.27 0.48
C ALA A 161 5.91 -16.77 0.86
N ARG A 162 6.02 -15.58 1.48
CA ARG A 162 7.31 -15.07 1.97
C ARG A 162 7.85 -15.90 3.14
N ILE A 163 6.99 -16.35 4.03
CA ILE A 163 7.36 -17.25 5.15
C ILE A 163 7.85 -18.59 4.59
N GLU A 164 7.17 -19.16 3.60
CA GLU A 164 7.60 -20.39 2.91
C GLU A 164 9.03 -20.23 2.35
N ALA A 165 9.28 -19.15 1.60
CA ALA A 165 10.60 -18.87 1.04
C ALA A 165 11.68 -18.74 2.13
N LYS A 166 11.40 -18.00 3.20
CA LYS A 166 12.35 -17.80 4.30
C LYS A 166 12.69 -19.10 5.04
N ASN A 167 11.72 -19.97 5.26
CA ASN A 167 11.92 -21.28 5.87
C ASN A 167 12.82 -22.19 5.04
N LEU A 168 12.86 -21.98 3.72
CA LEU A 168 13.72 -22.69 2.78
C LEU A 168 15.06 -21.96 2.51
N GLY A 169 15.34 -20.85 3.19
CA GLY A 169 16.59 -20.10 3.06
C GLY A 169 16.64 -19.14 1.86
N PHE A 170 15.50 -18.83 1.25
CA PHE A 170 15.40 -17.91 0.12
C PHE A 170 14.93 -16.51 0.54
N ASN A 171 15.14 -15.53 -0.36
CA ASN A 171 14.82 -14.13 -0.05
C ASN A 171 13.33 -13.82 -0.25
N ASP A 172 12.70 -14.37 -1.30
CA ASP A 172 11.33 -14.10 -1.69
C ASP A 172 10.69 -15.32 -2.39
N ALA A 173 9.39 -15.22 -2.68
CA ALA A 173 8.66 -16.21 -3.46
C ALA A 173 7.98 -15.56 -4.67
N ILE A 174 7.94 -16.30 -5.76
CA ILE A 174 7.13 -16.03 -6.95
C ILE A 174 5.82 -16.79 -6.79
N LEU A 175 4.70 -16.12 -7.00
CA LEU A 175 3.37 -16.73 -7.04
C LEU A 175 2.98 -17.02 -8.48
N LEU A 176 2.45 -18.18 -8.70
CA LEU A 176 1.73 -18.50 -9.93
C LEU A 176 0.25 -18.12 -9.79
N ASN A 177 -0.41 -17.90 -10.91
CA ASN A 177 -1.86 -17.74 -10.94
C ASN A 177 -2.59 -19.11 -10.94
N SER A 178 -3.92 -19.08 -10.98
CA SER A 178 -4.75 -20.30 -11.03
C SER A 178 -4.51 -21.19 -12.24
N GLN A 179 -3.87 -20.66 -13.30
CA GLN A 179 -3.55 -21.36 -14.55
C GLN A 179 -2.10 -21.89 -14.58
N GLY A 180 -1.32 -21.61 -13.53
CA GLY A 180 0.08 -22.05 -13.44
C GLY A 180 1.07 -21.08 -14.09
N GLU A 181 0.65 -19.88 -14.47
CA GLU A 181 1.51 -18.86 -15.07
C GLU A 181 2.14 -17.97 -13.99
N ILE A 182 3.34 -17.45 -14.23
CA ILE A 182 4.02 -16.50 -13.35
C ILE A 182 3.19 -15.22 -13.27
N CYS A 183 2.86 -14.83 -12.03
CA CYS A 183 2.01 -13.67 -11.77
C CYS A 183 2.76 -12.52 -11.12
N CYS A 184 3.35 -12.71 -9.95
CA CYS A 184 4.01 -11.67 -9.18
C CYS A 184 4.98 -12.27 -8.14
N ALA A 185 5.83 -11.41 -7.55
CA ALA A 185 6.50 -11.72 -6.29
C ALA A 185 5.58 -11.40 -5.10
N THR A 186 6.07 -11.53 -3.86
CA THR A 186 5.25 -11.31 -2.66
C THR A 186 5.01 -9.83 -2.36
N THR A 187 5.84 -8.93 -2.89
CA THR A 187 5.74 -7.46 -2.74
C THR A 187 5.90 -6.73 -4.05
#